data_f98d04a0d6b33347b688c40a0a645168
#
_entry.id   f98d04a0d6b33347b688c40a0a645168
#
_cell.length_a   1.000
_cell.length_b   1.000
_cell.length_c   1.000
_cell.angle_alpha   90.00
_cell.angle_beta   90.00
_cell.angle_gamma   90.00
#
_symmetry.space_group_name_H-M   'P 1'
#
loop_
_entity.id
_entity.type
_entity.pdbx_description
1 polymer ?
#
loop_
_entity_poly.entity_id
_entity_poly.type
_entity_poly.pdbx_seq_one_letter_code
_entity_poly.pdbx_strand_id
1 'polypeptide(L)'
;MSTHDPGGIGAGGEHGDEHLASSGRADSSRADLYMPGAVLEEPAIVDVAEVRPELANPDLVDAMVAPDRTVHAKVGEPLLQMQNVTVQFGGLVALNDVTFDIRRGEILGLIGPNGAGKTTAFNAMTGVYRPTQGQVVFDGSPVGKLKRYRITQRGIARTFQNIRLFNEMTALENVVVGSDARHRTSVPGALFRTPRHRREERDAIDRALALLEFVGVGGRATEKARNLSYGDQRRLEIARALATEPKLLCLDEPAAGFNPAEKESLMDLIRHIRDDGYTVLLIEHDMRLVRGVTDRIVVLEFGRVIADGTPDEVTSDPKVIAAYLGVPDSELTADEGGTGPDRAAGPTTEGGSGDATA
;
A
#
# COMPACT_ATOMS: atom_id res chain seq x y z
N MET A 1 1.24 -67.12 6.23
CA MET A 1 1.51 -67.99 5.08
C MET A 1 2.23 -67.17 4.08
N SER A 2 3.48 -67.25 4.15
CA SER A 2 4.52 -67.94 3.35
C SER A 2 4.87 -67.02 2.20
N THR A 3 6.01 -66.32 2.30
CA THR A 3 7.39 -66.70 1.92
C THR A 3 7.60 -66.57 0.42
N HIS A 4 8.53 -65.90 -0.18
CA HIS A 4 9.99 -66.01 -0.05
C HIS A 4 10.68 -64.98 -0.92
N ASP A 5 11.68 -64.31 -0.42
CA ASP A 5 12.90 -63.82 -1.07
C ASP A 5 13.80 -65.08 -1.34
N PRO A 6 14.91 -65.10 -2.06
CA PRO A 6 15.93 -64.10 -2.28
C PRO A 6 16.79 -64.23 -3.57
N GLY A 7 17.76 -63.30 -3.72
CA GLY A 7 19.14 -63.53 -4.15
C GLY A 7 19.37 -63.43 -5.66
N GLY A 8 20.43 -62.87 -6.20
CA GLY A 8 21.78 -62.65 -5.81
C GLY A 8 22.58 -62.09 -6.98
N ILE A 9 23.50 -61.23 -6.69
CA ILE A 9 24.91 -61.17 -7.03
C ILE A 9 25.35 -61.50 -8.51
N GLY A 10 26.14 -60.61 -9.09
CA GLY A 10 27.06 -60.97 -10.17
C GLY A 10 27.70 -59.82 -10.91
N ALA A 11 28.95 -59.59 -10.62
CA ALA A 11 29.90 -58.62 -11.10
C ALA A 11 30.36 -58.81 -12.55
N GLY A 12 30.88 -57.74 -13.14
CA GLY A 12 32.11 -57.77 -13.91
C GLY A 12 32.00 -57.72 -15.42
N GLY A 13 32.78 -56.85 -16.03
CA GLY A 13 33.29 -57.05 -17.37
C GLY A 13 33.38 -55.82 -18.25
N GLU A 14 34.57 -55.29 -18.33
CA GLU A 14 35.07 -54.29 -19.29
C GLU A 14 35.02 -54.75 -20.75
N HIS A 15 35.17 -53.78 -21.61
CA HIS A 15 35.74 -53.74 -22.97
C HIS A 15 34.80 -53.52 -24.16
N GLY A 16 35.22 -52.53 -24.94
CA GLY A 16 35.32 -52.65 -26.38
C GLY A 16 34.74 -51.51 -27.19
N ASP A 17 35.64 -50.72 -27.72
CA ASP A 17 35.46 -49.73 -28.79
C ASP A 17 34.67 -50.23 -30.00
N GLU A 18 33.98 -49.35 -30.67
CA GLU A 18 34.16 -48.98 -32.09
C GLU A 18 32.87 -48.40 -32.72
N HIS A 19 33.08 -47.22 -33.29
CA HIS A 19 32.52 -46.65 -34.50
C HIS A 19 31.16 -47.10 -35.05
N LEU A 20 30.26 -46.13 -35.20
CA LEU A 20 29.72 -45.82 -36.52
C LEU A 20 29.01 -44.45 -36.54
N ALA A 21 29.47 -43.58 -37.42
CA ALA A 21 28.90 -42.30 -37.77
C ALA A 21 27.55 -42.47 -38.47
N SER A 22 26.55 -41.68 -38.09
CA SER A 22 25.47 -41.31 -38.99
C SER A 22 25.06 -39.85 -38.76
N SER A 23 25.27 -39.11 -39.80
CA SER A 23 24.91 -37.73 -40.06
C SER A 23 23.44 -37.41 -39.77
N GLY A 24 23.21 -36.55 -38.79
CA GLY A 24 21.95 -35.82 -38.67
C GLY A 24 22.26 -34.32 -38.72
N ARG A 25 21.92 -33.68 -39.83
CA ARG A 25 21.97 -32.23 -40.04
C ARG A 25 21.16 -31.57 -38.95
N ALA A 26 21.80 -30.95 -37.97
CA ALA A 26 21.21 -29.96 -37.12
C ALA A 26 21.08 -28.66 -37.92
N ASP A 27 19.87 -28.20 -38.01
CA ASP A 27 19.45 -26.92 -38.61
C ASP A 27 20.13 -25.77 -37.85
N SER A 28 21.13 -25.17 -38.47
CA SER A 28 21.97 -24.08 -37.92
C SER A 28 21.38 -22.70 -38.18
N SER A 29 20.03 -22.55 -38.29
CA SER A 29 19.39 -21.29 -38.66
C SER A 29 18.77 -20.49 -37.50
N ARG A 30 19.11 -20.82 -36.24
CA ARG A 30 18.57 -20.07 -35.06
C ARG A 30 19.65 -19.54 -34.09
N ALA A 31 20.95 -19.65 -34.42
CA ALA A 31 22.02 -19.24 -33.52
C ALA A 31 22.67 -17.87 -33.86
N ASP A 32 22.25 -17.20 -34.93
CA ASP A 32 22.96 -16.00 -35.45
C ASP A 32 22.21 -14.67 -35.14
N LEU A 33 21.42 -14.59 -34.06
CA LEU A 33 20.78 -13.34 -33.62
C LEU A 33 21.38 -12.81 -32.31
N TYR A 34 22.49 -13.37 -31.82
CA TYR A 34 23.26 -12.77 -30.75
C TYR A 34 24.51 -12.11 -31.35
N MET A 35 24.41 -10.83 -31.68
CA MET A 35 25.56 -9.98 -31.97
C MET A 35 26.22 -9.58 -30.65
N PRO A 36 27.38 -10.16 -30.25
CA PRO A 36 28.15 -9.66 -29.12
C PRO A 36 28.90 -8.42 -29.60
N GLY A 37 28.41 -7.23 -29.26
CA GLY A 37 29.11 -5.98 -29.57
C GLY A 37 28.27 -4.77 -29.87
N ALA A 38 26.93 -4.87 -29.90
CA ALA A 38 26.09 -3.68 -29.82
C ALA A 38 26.20 -3.17 -28.37
N VAL A 39 27.03 -2.16 -28.12
CA VAL A 39 26.88 -1.28 -26.98
C VAL A 39 25.46 -0.74 -27.10
N LEU A 40 24.55 -1.27 -26.32
CA LEU A 40 23.24 -0.64 -26.13
C LEU A 40 23.59 0.72 -25.52
N GLU A 41 23.56 1.78 -26.33
CA GLU A 41 23.56 3.13 -25.83
C GLU A 41 22.47 3.16 -24.75
N GLU A 42 22.83 3.58 -23.53
CA GLU A 42 21.84 3.80 -22.49
C GLU A 42 20.80 4.73 -23.12
N PRO A 43 19.48 4.40 -23.03
CA PRO A 43 18.47 5.24 -23.61
C PRO A 43 18.65 6.64 -23.01
N ALA A 44 18.81 7.65 -23.88
CA ALA A 44 18.91 9.03 -23.44
C ALA A 44 17.75 9.32 -22.50
N ILE A 45 18.04 9.91 -21.34
CA ILE A 45 17.01 10.38 -20.42
C ILE A 45 16.19 11.41 -21.21
N VAL A 46 14.98 11.06 -21.57
CA VAL A 46 14.08 11.92 -22.31
C VAL A 46 13.10 12.51 -21.31
N ASP A 47 13.10 13.85 -21.24
CA ASP A 47 12.10 14.57 -20.45
C ASP A 47 10.72 14.42 -21.12
N VAL A 48 9.69 14.12 -20.32
CA VAL A 48 8.31 14.01 -20.82
C VAL A 48 7.90 15.31 -21.50
N ALA A 49 8.27 16.47 -20.96
CA ALA A 49 7.97 17.78 -21.56
C ALA A 49 8.60 18.00 -22.94
N GLU A 50 9.72 17.33 -23.25
CA GLU A 50 10.31 17.35 -24.59
C GLU A 50 9.55 16.47 -25.58
N VAL A 51 9.02 15.33 -25.12
CA VAL A 51 8.25 14.37 -25.95
C VAL A 51 6.79 14.80 -26.09
N ARG A 52 6.25 15.39 -25.04
CA ARG A 52 4.85 15.81 -24.91
C ARG A 52 4.78 17.20 -24.27
N PRO A 53 5.09 18.27 -25.02
CA PRO A 53 5.08 19.64 -24.48
C PRO A 53 3.72 20.06 -23.90
N GLU A 54 2.63 19.44 -24.34
CA GLU A 54 1.30 19.67 -23.77
C GLU A 54 1.20 19.26 -22.30
N LEU A 55 2.00 18.30 -21.82
CA LEU A 55 2.03 17.86 -20.41
C LEU A 55 2.83 18.82 -19.51
N ALA A 56 3.44 19.86 -20.06
CA ALA A 56 3.96 20.98 -19.27
C ALA A 56 2.84 21.85 -18.64
N ASN A 57 1.58 21.64 -19.06
CA ASN A 57 0.41 22.32 -18.48
C ASN A 57 -0.18 21.49 -17.35
N PRO A 58 -0.09 21.93 -16.07
CA PRO A 58 -0.62 21.19 -14.90
C PRO A 58 -2.13 20.92 -15.02
N ASP A 59 -2.92 21.88 -15.49
CA ASP A 59 -4.38 21.73 -15.61
C ASP A 59 -4.75 20.58 -16.58
N LEU A 60 -3.94 20.38 -17.63
CA LEU A 60 -4.15 19.28 -18.57
C LEU A 60 -3.75 17.94 -17.93
N VAL A 61 -2.66 17.91 -17.18
CA VAL A 61 -2.21 16.72 -16.43
C VAL A 61 -3.28 16.30 -15.45
N ASP A 62 -3.77 17.22 -14.62
CA ASP A 62 -4.84 16.96 -13.64
C ASP A 62 -6.12 16.46 -14.35
N ALA A 63 -6.50 17.06 -15.46
CA ALA A 63 -7.67 16.61 -16.24
C ALA A 63 -7.51 15.18 -16.81
N MET A 64 -6.27 14.76 -17.14
CA MET A 64 -5.97 13.41 -17.64
C MET A 64 -5.89 12.37 -16.52
N VAL A 65 -5.48 12.79 -15.33
CA VAL A 65 -5.29 11.92 -14.16
C VAL A 65 -6.58 11.76 -13.37
N ALA A 66 -7.42 12.79 -13.29
CA ALA A 66 -8.64 12.79 -12.49
C ALA A 66 -9.51 11.54 -12.72
N PRO A 67 -10.08 10.96 -11.65
CA PRO A 67 -11.01 9.84 -11.78
C PRO A 67 -12.29 10.28 -12.50
N ASP A 68 -13.07 9.31 -12.98
CA ASP A 68 -14.35 9.59 -13.63
C ASP A 68 -15.21 10.54 -12.78
N ARG A 69 -15.62 11.67 -13.36
CA ARG A 69 -16.36 12.76 -12.69
C ARG A 69 -17.65 12.33 -11.99
N THR A 70 -18.16 11.15 -12.31
CA THR A 70 -19.31 10.55 -11.58
C THR A 70 -18.98 10.23 -10.11
N VAL A 71 -17.68 10.12 -9.77
CA VAL A 71 -17.21 9.89 -8.39
C VAL A 71 -17.37 11.15 -7.55
N HIS A 72 -17.18 12.34 -8.12
CA HIS A 72 -17.32 13.64 -7.42
C HIS A 72 -18.77 13.95 -6.96
N ALA A 73 -19.77 13.40 -7.67
CA ALA A 73 -21.16 13.65 -7.33
C ALA A 73 -21.60 13.04 -5.97
N LYS A 74 -20.73 12.25 -5.33
CA LYS A 74 -21.01 11.48 -4.12
C LYS A 74 -20.03 11.73 -2.98
N VAL A 75 -19.37 12.90 -2.97
CA VAL A 75 -18.44 13.27 -1.89
C VAL A 75 -19.15 13.18 -0.53
N GLY A 76 -18.48 12.54 0.45
CA GLY A 76 -19.03 12.34 1.79
C GLY A 76 -19.88 11.08 1.97
N GLU A 77 -20.34 10.41 0.89
CA GLU A 77 -21.00 9.10 1.02
C GLU A 77 -19.98 7.99 1.36
N PRO A 78 -20.39 6.97 2.14
CA PRO A 78 -19.51 5.83 2.41
C PRO A 78 -19.07 5.10 1.13
N LEU A 79 -17.76 4.99 0.92
CA LEU A 79 -17.17 4.24 -0.16
C LEU A 79 -16.77 2.83 0.26
N LEU A 80 -16.11 2.72 1.43
CA LEU A 80 -15.78 1.44 2.06
C LEU A 80 -16.33 1.42 3.47
N GLN A 81 -16.87 0.28 3.90
CA GLN A 81 -17.38 0.06 5.24
C GLN A 81 -16.83 -1.25 5.81
N MET A 82 -16.25 -1.16 6.98
CA MET A 82 -16.00 -2.30 7.86
C MET A 82 -17.20 -2.46 8.76
N GLN A 83 -17.92 -3.57 8.70
CA GLN A 83 -19.15 -3.82 9.45
C GLN A 83 -18.96 -4.99 10.39
N ASN A 84 -18.74 -4.72 11.70
CA ASN A 84 -18.53 -5.70 12.77
C ASN A 84 -17.45 -6.74 12.41
N VAL A 85 -16.34 -6.28 11.84
CA VAL A 85 -15.29 -7.14 11.29
C VAL A 85 -14.44 -7.73 12.41
N THR A 86 -14.44 -9.05 12.49
CA THR A 86 -13.54 -9.84 13.34
C THR A 86 -12.60 -10.66 12.46
N VAL A 87 -11.32 -10.63 12.76
CA VAL A 87 -10.29 -11.47 12.12
C VAL A 87 -9.53 -12.23 13.19
N GLN A 88 -9.56 -13.56 13.08
CA GLN A 88 -8.92 -14.47 14.02
C GLN A 88 -7.95 -15.40 13.30
N PHE A 89 -6.79 -15.60 13.89
CA PHE A 89 -5.74 -16.52 13.44
C PHE A 89 -5.49 -17.57 14.54
N GLY A 90 -6.04 -18.77 14.37
CA GLY A 90 -5.98 -19.77 15.45
C GLY A 90 -6.62 -19.25 16.72
N GLY A 91 -5.85 -19.15 17.82
CA GLY A 91 -6.32 -18.59 19.10
C GLY A 91 -6.22 -17.08 19.23
N LEU A 92 -5.56 -16.37 18.29
CA LEU A 92 -5.35 -14.93 18.37
C LEU A 92 -6.43 -14.18 17.61
N VAL A 93 -7.15 -13.29 18.31
CA VAL A 93 -8.09 -12.33 17.69
C VAL A 93 -7.31 -11.05 17.36
N ALA A 94 -7.04 -10.82 16.08
CA ALA A 94 -6.29 -9.67 15.61
C ALA A 94 -7.16 -8.43 15.33
N LEU A 95 -8.43 -8.64 14.97
CA LEU A 95 -9.49 -7.60 14.94
C LEU A 95 -10.70 -8.15 15.67
N ASN A 96 -11.34 -7.32 16.47
CA ASN A 96 -12.47 -7.68 17.30
C ASN A 96 -13.60 -6.65 17.15
N ASP A 97 -14.61 -6.98 16.38
CA ASP A 97 -15.81 -6.18 16.18
C ASP A 97 -15.54 -4.76 15.65
N VAL A 98 -14.61 -4.68 14.67
CA VAL A 98 -14.19 -3.40 14.09
C VAL A 98 -15.25 -2.87 13.13
N THR A 99 -15.71 -1.65 13.40
CA THR A 99 -16.71 -0.95 12.56
C THR A 99 -16.26 0.48 12.35
N PHE A 100 -16.05 0.86 11.08
CA PHE A 100 -15.83 2.24 10.60
C PHE A 100 -16.07 2.31 9.10
N ASP A 101 -16.14 3.52 8.55
CA ASP A 101 -16.28 3.77 7.12
C ASP A 101 -15.16 4.62 6.57
N ILE A 102 -14.99 4.60 5.24
CA ILE A 102 -14.17 5.53 4.46
C ILE A 102 -15.11 6.22 3.50
N ARG A 103 -15.13 7.56 3.53
CA ARG A 103 -16.03 8.38 2.72
C ARG A 103 -15.36 8.81 1.43
N ARG A 104 -16.16 9.01 0.39
CA ARG A 104 -15.65 9.47 -0.91
C ARG A 104 -15.04 10.85 -0.80
N GLY A 105 -13.84 11.01 -1.38
CA GLY A 105 -13.13 12.28 -1.43
C GLY A 105 -12.46 12.69 -0.11
N GLU A 106 -12.38 11.78 0.90
CA GLU A 106 -11.61 12.04 2.12
C GLU A 106 -10.23 11.36 2.10
N ILE A 107 -9.31 11.90 2.88
CA ILE A 107 -8.10 11.21 3.33
C ILE A 107 -8.37 10.69 4.74
N LEU A 108 -8.61 9.38 4.87
CA LEU A 108 -8.75 8.73 6.17
C LEU A 108 -7.39 8.23 6.66
N GLY A 109 -6.98 8.67 7.86
CA GLY A 109 -5.84 8.12 8.58
C GLY A 109 -6.24 6.90 9.42
N LEU A 110 -5.54 5.77 9.27
CA LEU A 110 -5.69 4.61 10.16
C LEU A 110 -4.42 4.45 10.99
N ILE A 111 -4.51 4.78 12.26
CA ILE A 111 -3.37 4.83 13.17
C ILE A 111 -3.55 3.90 14.37
N GLY A 112 -2.55 3.84 15.24
CA GLY A 112 -2.54 3.06 16.48
C GLY A 112 -1.14 2.53 16.79
N PRO A 113 -0.89 2.04 18.00
CA PRO A 113 0.39 1.48 18.40
C PRO A 113 0.76 0.21 17.60
N ASN A 114 1.99 -0.27 17.80
CA ASN A 114 2.42 -1.52 17.20
C ASN A 114 1.59 -2.69 17.73
N GLY A 115 1.13 -3.55 16.83
CA GLY A 115 0.23 -4.66 17.21
C GLY A 115 -1.25 -4.29 17.35
N ALA A 116 -1.65 -3.03 17.14
CA ALA A 116 -3.03 -2.57 17.24
C ALA A 116 -4.00 -3.22 16.23
N GLY A 117 -3.49 -3.90 15.18
CA GLY A 117 -4.32 -4.52 14.16
C GLY A 117 -4.42 -3.75 12.83
N LYS A 118 -3.69 -2.62 12.66
CA LYS A 118 -3.72 -1.79 11.44
C LYS A 118 -3.48 -2.59 10.15
N THR A 119 -2.39 -3.34 10.09
CA THR A 119 -2.06 -4.17 8.93
C THR A 119 -3.10 -5.26 8.69
N THR A 120 -3.71 -5.80 9.76
CA THR A 120 -4.78 -6.80 9.64
C THR A 120 -6.05 -6.17 9.07
N ALA A 121 -6.46 -4.98 9.53
CA ALA A 121 -7.58 -4.22 8.99
C ALA A 121 -7.35 -3.88 7.52
N PHE A 122 -6.19 -3.37 7.17
CA PHE A 122 -5.78 -3.08 5.81
C PHE A 122 -5.85 -4.32 4.90
N ASN A 123 -5.34 -5.44 5.37
CA ASN A 123 -5.38 -6.70 4.64
C ASN A 123 -6.82 -7.25 4.50
N ALA A 124 -7.69 -6.99 5.47
CA ALA A 124 -9.10 -7.36 5.36
C ALA A 124 -9.82 -6.48 4.32
N MET A 125 -9.61 -5.15 4.34
CA MET A 125 -10.19 -4.21 3.38
C MET A 125 -9.73 -4.49 1.95
N THR A 126 -8.47 -4.87 1.75
CA THR A 126 -7.88 -5.14 0.43
C THR A 126 -7.99 -6.61 0.00
N GLY A 127 -8.73 -7.45 0.76
CA GLY A 127 -9.06 -8.84 0.41
C GLY A 127 -7.89 -9.81 0.50
N VAL A 128 -6.84 -9.47 1.26
CA VAL A 128 -5.75 -10.40 1.60
C VAL A 128 -6.23 -11.38 2.68
N TYR A 129 -6.95 -10.86 3.68
CA TYR A 129 -7.58 -11.66 4.73
C TYR A 129 -9.10 -11.64 4.57
N ARG A 130 -9.73 -12.76 4.88
CA ARG A 130 -11.19 -12.86 4.95
C ARG A 130 -11.60 -12.65 6.41
N PRO A 131 -12.58 -11.78 6.67
CA PRO A 131 -13.16 -11.68 8.00
C PRO A 131 -13.69 -13.04 8.48
N THR A 132 -13.46 -13.35 9.76
CA THR A 132 -14.04 -14.49 10.45
C THR A 132 -15.52 -14.23 10.75
N GLN A 133 -15.83 -12.97 11.13
CA GLN A 133 -17.19 -12.47 11.33
C GLN A 133 -17.29 -11.07 10.72
N GLY A 134 -18.53 -10.63 10.49
CA GLY A 134 -18.81 -9.35 9.85
C GLY A 134 -18.48 -9.36 8.35
N GLN A 135 -18.40 -8.19 7.77
CA GLN A 135 -18.11 -8.04 6.34
C GLN A 135 -17.45 -6.71 6.00
N VAL A 136 -16.73 -6.70 4.87
CA VAL A 136 -16.24 -5.48 4.22
C VAL A 136 -17.11 -5.21 3.02
N VAL A 137 -17.70 -4.01 2.96
CA VAL A 137 -18.55 -3.54 1.85
C VAL A 137 -17.80 -2.43 1.12
N PHE A 138 -17.68 -2.53 -0.19
CA PHE A 138 -17.07 -1.52 -1.04
C PHE A 138 -18.01 -1.13 -2.16
N ASP A 139 -18.29 0.17 -2.29
CA ASP A 139 -19.22 0.73 -3.29
C ASP A 139 -20.57 -0.02 -3.28
N GLY A 140 -21.13 -0.18 -2.07
CA GLY A 140 -22.40 -0.86 -1.82
C GLY A 140 -22.40 -2.38 -2.01
N SER A 141 -21.24 -3.01 -2.25
CA SER A 141 -21.16 -4.44 -2.49
C SER A 141 -20.15 -5.15 -1.59
N PRO A 142 -20.45 -6.32 -0.99
CA PRO A 142 -19.51 -7.07 -0.18
C PRO A 142 -18.31 -7.54 -1.03
N VAL A 143 -17.09 -7.35 -0.47
CA VAL A 143 -15.83 -7.70 -1.16
C VAL A 143 -15.06 -8.85 -0.51
N GLY A 144 -15.36 -9.23 0.72
CA GLY A 144 -14.59 -10.21 1.51
C GLY A 144 -14.45 -11.62 0.90
N LYS A 145 -15.26 -11.98 -0.11
CA LYS A 145 -15.17 -13.26 -0.82
C LYS A 145 -14.52 -13.15 -2.21
N LEU A 146 -14.17 -11.95 -2.63
CA LEU A 146 -13.61 -11.72 -3.97
C LEU A 146 -12.13 -12.10 -4.01
N LYS A 147 -11.65 -12.50 -5.19
CA LYS A 147 -10.22 -12.64 -5.48
C LYS A 147 -9.60 -11.24 -5.59
N ARG A 148 -8.33 -11.07 -5.19
CA ARG A 148 -7.62 -9.78 -5.15
C ARG A 148 -7.73 -8.97 -6.46
N TYR A 149 -7.51 -9.61 -7.62
CA TYR A 149 -7.62 -8.92 -8.90
C TYR A 149 -9.03 -8.35 -9.15
N ARG A 150 -10.08 -9.01 -8.65
CA ARG A 150 -11.47 -8.50 -8.73
C ARG A 150 -11.69 -7.28 -7.84
N ILE A 151 -10.99 -7.20 -6.71
CA ILE A 151 -11.03 -6.06 -5.81
C ILE A 151 -10.35 -4.86 -6.49
N THR A 152 -9.18 -5.07 -7.11
CA THR A 152 -8.53 -4.03 -7.92
C THR A 152 -9.42 -3.56 -9.07
N GLN A 153 -10.05 -4.49 -9.82
CA GLN A 153 -11.00 -4.14 -10.89
C GLN A 153 -12.23 -3.37 -10.41
N ARG A 154 -12.60 -3.48 -9.12
CA ARG A 154 -13.67 -2.67 -8.52
C ARG A 154 -13.22 -1.27 -8.11
N GLY A 155 -11.90 -1.01 -8.09
CA GLY A 155 -11.33 0.29 -7.83
C GLY A 155 -10.67 0.43 -6.46
N ILE A 156 -10.16 -0.64 -5.83
CA ILE A 156 -9.26 -0.55 -4.67
C ILE A 156 -7.84 -0.82 -5.15
N ALA A 157 -6.97 0.20 -5.09
CA ALA A 157 -5.54 0.05 -5.29
C ALA A 157 -4.79 0.17 -3.97
N ARG A 158 -3.64 -0.49 -3.88
CA ARG A 158 -2.76 -0.39 -2.71
C ARG A 158 -1.30 -0.29 -3.11
N THR A 159 -0.54 0.49 -2.36
CA THR A 159 0.91 0.40 -2.32
C THR A 159 1.34 -0.62 -1.27
N PHE A 160 2.62 -0.98 -1.26
CA PHE A 160 3.17 -1.91 -0.28
C PHE A 160 4.20 -1.17 0.60
N GLN A 161 4.34 -1.59 1.86
CA GLN A 161 5.35 -1.06 2.77
C GLN A 161 6.76 -1.14 2.14
N ASN A 162 7.11 -2.30 1.59
CA ASN A 162 8.31 -2.44 0.76
C ASN A 162 7.97 -2.16 -0.70
N ILE A 163 8.70 -1.26 -1.33
CA ILE A 163 8.54 -0.90 -2.74
C ILE A 163 8.60 -2.16 -3.61
N ARG A 164 7.60 -2.34 -4.48
CA ARG A 164 7.49 -3.48 -5.41
C ARG A 164 7.39 -3.00 -6.84
N LEU A 165 8.48 -2.46 -7.34
CA LEU A 165 8.61 -2.05 -8.75
C LEU A 165 9.21 -3.19 -9.58
N PHE A 166 8.96 -3.14 -10.88
CA PHE A 166 9.67 -3.94 -11.86
C PHE A 166 11.01 -3.26 -12.16
N ASN A 167 12.05 -3.66 -11.46
CA ASN A 167 13.33 -2.97 -11.40
C ASN A 167 14.02 -2.80 -12.75
N GLU A 168 13.84 -3.76 -13.68
CA GLU A 168 14.43 -3.72 -15.03
C GLU A 168 13.58 -2.95 -16.05
N MET A 169 12.36 -2.61 -15.70
CA MET A 169 11.48 -1.76 -16.50
C MET A 169 11.75 -0.30 -16.21
N THR A 170 11.48 0.55 -17.20
CA THR A 170 11.50 2.01 -17.06
C THR A 170 10.36 2.48 -16.14
N ALA A 171 10.43 3.75 -15.70
CA ALA A 171 9.35 4.36 -14.95
C ALA A 171 8.04 4.31 -15.74
N LEU A 172 8.07 4.67 -17.03
CA LEU A 172 6.91 4.62 -17.91
C LEU A 172 6.32 3.21 -18.01
N GLU A 173 7.14 2.19 -18.27
CA GLU A 173 6.67 0.81 -18.38
C GLU A 173 6.03 0.31 -17.09
N ASN A 174 6.58 0.69 -15.93
CA ASN A 174 5.96 0.38 -14.63
C ASN A 174 4.54 0.93 -14.50
N VAL A 175 4.30 2.17 -14.94
CA VAL A 175 2.99 2.79 -14.87
C VAL A 175 2.03 2.18 -15.90
N VAL A 176 2.50 1.93 -17.13
CA VAL A 176 1.70 1.29 -18.19
C VAL A 176 1.20 -0.09 -17.74
N VAL A 177 2.04 -0.90 -17.05
CA VAL A 177 1.58 -2.18 -16.47
C VAL A 177 0.42 -1.99 -15.47
N GLY A 178 0.39 -0.87 -14.75
CA GLY A 178 -0.73 -0.54 -13.86
C GLY A 178 -2.06 -0.40 -14.61
N SER A 179 -2.05 0.14 -15.83
CA SER A 179 -3.26 0.33 -16.66
C SER A 179 -3.80 -0.96 -17.27
N ASP A 180 -3.03 -2.06 -17.30
CA ASP A 180 -3.49 -3.36 -17.83
C ASP A 180 -4.73 -3.91 -17.11
N ALA A 181 -4.94 -3.53 -15.85
CA ALA A 181 -6.13 -3.92 -15.10
C ALA A 181 -7.45 -3.46 -15.77
N ARG A 182 -7.37 -2.47 -16.66
CA ARG A 182 -8.49 -1.83 -17.38
C ARG A 182 -8.61 -2.23 -18.85
N HIS A 183 -7.58 -2.84 -19.43
CA HIS A 183 -7.62 -3.24 -20.84
C HIS A 183 -8.77 -4.21 -21.08
N ARG A 184 -9.59 -3.89 -22.09
CA ARG A 184 -10.76 -4.71 -22.53
C ARG A 184 -10.48 -5.48 -23.81
N THR A 185 -9.31 -5.23 -24.42
CA THR A 185 -8.95 -5.94 -25.67
C THR A 185 -8.71 -7.41 -25.38
N SER A 186 -9.39 -8.27 -26.15
CA SER A 186 -9.22 -9.72 -26.05
C SER A 186 -7.84 -10.15 -26.57
N VAL A 187 -7.33 -11.31 -26.12
CA VAL A 187 -6.05 -11.88 -26.58
C VAL A 187 -5.93 -11.92 -28.11
N PRO A 188 -6.97 -12.34 -28.90
CA PRO A 188 -6.90 -12.25 -30.36
C PRO A 188 -6.76 -10.80 -30.87
N GLY A 189 -7.47 -9.84 -30.25
CA GLY A 189 -7.39 -8.42 -30.65
C GLY A 189 -6.00 -7.83 -30.42
N ALA A 190 -5.31 -8.22 -29.36
CA ALA A 190 -3.93 -7.84 -29.08
C ALA A 190 -2.97 -8.50 -30.09
N LEU A 191 -3.14 -9.81 -30.37
CA LEU A 191 -2.30 -10.56 -31.31
C LEU A 191 -2.36 -9.98 -32.74
N PHE A 192 -3.54 -9.58 -33.19
CA PHE A 192 -3.76 -9.00 -34.53
C PHE A 192 -3.55 -7.47 -34.54
N ARG A 193 -3.12 -6.83 -33.44
CA ARG A 193 -2.89 -5.37 -33.34
C ARG A 193 -4.03 -4.53 -33.94
N THR A 194 -5.25 -4.86 -33.58
CA THR A 194 -6.44 -4.15 -34.10
C THR A 194 -6.36 -2.64 -33.87
N PRO A 195 -7.04 -1.80 -34.68
CA PRO A 195 -7.06 -0.34 -34.48
C PRO A 195 -7.50 0.05 -33.07
N ARG A 196 -8.40 -0.73 -32.45
CA ARG A 196 -8.83 -0.55 -31.07
C ARG A 196 -7.68 -0.78 -30.08
N HIS A 197 -6.93 -1.87 -30.25
CA HIS A 197 -5.78 -2.18 -29.40
C HIS A 197 -4.71 -1.06 -29.46
N ARG A 198 -4.39 -0.58 -30.68
CA ARG A 198 -3.43 0.53 -30.86
C ARG A 198 -3.90 1.84 -30.23
N ARG A 199 -5.20 2.09 -30.17
CA ARG A 199 -5.75 3.26 -29.47
C ARG A 199 -5.63 3.08 -27.98
N GLU A 200 -6.10 1.95 -27.43
CA GLU A 200 -6.00 1.63 -25.99
C GLU A 200 -4.52 1.70 -25.50
N GLU A 201 -3.57 1.24 -26.32
CA GLU A 201 -2.12 1.29 -26.01
C GLU A 201 -1.61 2.75 -25.98
N ARG A 202 -1.98 3.59 -26.95
CA ARG A 202 -1.61 5.01 -26.96
C ARG A 202 -2.21 5.76 -25.78
N ASP A 203 -3.51 5.59 -25.55
CA ASP A 203 -4.21 6.23 -24.44
C ASP A 203 -3.57 5.84 -23.10
N ALA A 204 -3.12 4.57 -22.95
CA ALA A 204 -2.41 4.09 -21.76
C ALA A 204 -1.03 4.76 -21.58
N ILE A 205 -0.28 4.95 -22.67
CA ILE A 205 1.02 5.62 -22.64
C ILE A 205 0.85 7.10 -22.30
N ASP A 206 -0.09 7.79 -22.95
CA ASP A 206 -0.33 9.22 -22.71
C ASP A 206 -0.76 9.45 -21.26
N ARG A 207 -1.65 8.61 -20.72
CA ARG A 207 -2.05 8.65 -19.33
C ARG A 207 -0.89 8.31 -18.38
N ALA A 208 -0.05 7.35 -18.72
CA ALA A 208 1.11 6.98 -17.90
C ALA A 208 2.12 8.13 -17.82
N LEU A 209 2.35 8.86 -18.91
CA LEU A 209 3.18 10.04 -18.93
C LEU A 209 2.58 11.17 -18.06
N ALA A 210 1.27 11.42 -18.18
CA ALA A 210 0.59 12.38 -17.32
C ALA A 210 0.70 12.01 -15.83
N LEU A 211 0.55 10.71 -15.48
CA LEU A 211 0.71 10.25 -14.10
C LEU A 211 2.14 10.41 -13.59
N LEU A 212 3.16 10.23 -14.43
CA LEU A 212 4.55 10.49 -14.04
C LEU A 212 4.81 11.96 -13.78
N GLU A 213 4.27 12.87 -14.60
CA GLU A 213 4.31 14.31 -14.34
C GLU A 213 3.58 14.65 -13.04
N PHE A 214 2.37 14.16 -12.87
CA PHE A 214 1.53 14.38 -11.70
C PHE A 214 2.23 14.02 -10.38
N VAL A 215 2.96 12.90 -10.34
CA VAL A 215 3.72 12.52 -9.14
C VAL A 215 5.11 13.16 -9.06
N GLY A 216 5.52 13.95 -10.06
CA GLY A 216 6.80 14.66 -10.12
C GLY A 216 8.00 13.80 -10.51
N VAL A 217 7.79 12.74 -11.31
CA VAL A 217 8.84 11.84 -11.84
C VAL A 217 8.89 11.86 -13.37
N GLY A 218 8.20 12.82 -14.03
CA GLY A 218 8.09 12.89 -15.49
C GLY A 218 9.43 12.99 -16.21
N GLY A 219 10.36 13.81 -15.73
CA GLY A 219 11.70 13.93 -16.30
C GLY A 219 12.55 12.67 -16.27
N ARG A 220 12.03 11.57 -15.66
CA ARG A 220 12.73 10.27 -15.55
C ARG A 220 11.93 9.11 -16.17
N ALA A 221 11.00 9.41 -17.07
CA ALA A 221 10.07 8.43 -17.65
C ALA A 221 10.79 7.23 -18.30
N THR A 222 11.93 7.46 -18.95
CA THR A 222 12.71 6.44 -19.63
C THR A 222 13.78 5.77 -18.75
N GLU A 223 13.98 6.26 -17.52
CA GLU A 223 14.95 5.70 -16.59
C GLU A 223 14.43 4.38 -15.98
N LYS A 224 15.32 3.40 -15.79
CA LYS A 224 14.95 2.14 -15.12
C LYS A 224 14.61 2.39 -13.66
N ALA A 225 13.55 1.74 -13.20
CA ALA A 225 13.06 1.92 -11.84
C ALA A 225 14.12 1.70 -10.74
N ARG A 226 15.07 0.77 -10.95
CA ARG A 226 16.18 0.53 -10.01
C ARG A 226 17.16 1.70 -9.86
N ASN A 227 17.24 2.58 -10.87
CA ASN A 227 18.18 3.71 -10.90
C ASN A 227 17.59 4.97 -10.24
N LEU A 228 16.27 4.98 -10.00
CA LEU A 228 15.59 6.09 -9.35
C LEU A 228 15.97 6.19 -7.87
N SER A 229 15.95 7.41 -7.34
CA SER A 229 16.05 7.63 -5.89
C SER A 229 14.93 6.89 -5.15
N TYR A 230 15.12 6.60 -3.85
CA TYR A 230 14.10 5.95 -3.04
C TYR A 230 12.78 6.74 -3.03
N GLY A 231 12.85 8.08 -2.96
CA GLY A 231 11.69 8.96 -3.03
C GLY A 231 10.97 8.87 -4.38
N ASP A 232 11.72 8.88 -5.49
CA ASP A 232 11.14 8.73 -6.83
C ASP A 232 10.53 7.35 -7.06
N GLN A 233 11.16 6.29 -6.52
CA GLN A 233 10.60 4.94 -6.55
C GLN A 233 9.25 4.87 -5.82
N ARG A 234 9.12 5.54 -4.67
CA ARG A 234 7.85 5.62 -3.93
C ARG A 234 6.79 6.38 -4.70
N ARG A 235 7.15 7.51 -5.33
CA ARG A 235 6.25 8.26 -6.21
C ARG A 235 5.82 7.46 -7.43
N LEU A 236 6.75 6.71 -8.04
CA LEU A 236 6.45 5.80 -9.14
C LEU A 236 5.49 4.67 -8.72
N GLU A 237 5.62 4.15 -7.51
CA GLU A 237 4.67 3.16 -6.97
C GLU A 237 3.25 3.73 -6.84
N ILE A 238 3.14 5.00 -6.40
CA ILE A 238 1.86 5.72 -6.33
C ILE A 238 1.30 5.93 -7.76
N ALA A 239 2.12 6.39 -8.72
CA ALA A 239 1.69 6.56 -10.11
C ALA A 239 1.15 5.25 -10.71
N ARG A 240 1.85 4.14 -10.48
CA ARG A 240 1.40 2.81 -10.93
C ARG A 240 0.08 2.39 -10.28
N ALA A 241 -0.14 2.72 -9.01
CA ALA A 241 -1.40 2.46 -8.34
C ALA A 241 -2.52 3.33 -8.92
N LEU A 242 -2.28 4.62 -9.19
CA LEU A 242 -3.22 5.54 -9.83
C LEU A 242 -3.57 5.13 -11.26
N ALA A 243 -2.64 4.49 -12.00
CA ALA A 243 -2.89 3.97 -13.35
C ALA A 243 -4.01 2.90 -13.40
N THR A 244 -4.32 2.26 -12.27
CA THR A 244 -5.48 1.37 -12.17
C THR A 244 -6.81 2.13 -12.09
N GLU A 245 -6.80 3.46 -12.05
CA GLU A 245 -7.94 4.37 -11.83
C GLU A 245 -8.76 3.97 -10.60
N PRO A 246 -8.17 3.98 -9.41
CA PRO A 246 -8.85 3.50 -8.23
C PRO A 246 -9.93 4.49 -7.78
N LYS A 247 -10.97 3.99 -7.12
CA LYS A 247 -11.90 4.79 -6.31
C LYS A 247 -11.33 5.03 -4.91
N LEU A 248 -10.53 4.05 -4.42
CA LEU A 248 -9.84 4.09 -3.13
C LEU A 248 -8.37 3.73 -3.33
N LEU A 249 -7.49 4.68 -3.04
CA LEU A 249 -6.05 4.49 -2.98
C LEU A 249 -5.64 4.21 -1.54
N CYS A 250 -5.04 3.07 -1.30
CA CYS A 250 -4.55 2.66 0.02
C CYS A 250 -3.03 2.78 0.08
N LEU A 251 -2.52 3.64 0.95
CA LEU A 251 -1.09 3.90 1.15
C LEU A 251 -0.64 3.30 2.49
N ASP A 252 0.34 2.40 2.45
CA ASP A 252 0.87 1.68 3.60
C ASP A 252 2.26 2.21 3.95
N GLU A 253 2.35 3.05 4.99
CA GLU A 253 3.55 3.75 5.45
C GLU A 253 4.37 4.39 4.31
N PRO A 254 3.73 5.30 3.52
CA PRO A 254 4.38 5.84 2.32
C PRO A 254 5.59 6.73 2.63
N ALA A 255 5.68 7.29 3.84
CA ALA A 255 6.77 8.19 4.26
C ALA A 255 7.93 7.48 4.96
N ALA A 256 7.92 6.14 5.04
CA ALA A 256 8.99 5.39 5.66
C ALA A 256 10.34 5.67 4.98
N GLY A 257 11.34 6.09 5.76
CA GLY A 257 12.67 6.39 5.24
C GLY A 257 12.85 7.78 4.60
N PHE A 258 11.81 8.61 4.56
CA PHE A 258 11.87 9.96 4.00
C PHE A 258 12.48 10.96 4.99
N ASN A 259 13.27 11.89 4.46
CA ASN A 259 13.69 13.08 5.20
C ASN A 259 12.52 14.09 5.38
N PRO A 260 12.65 15.12 6.23
CA PRO A 260 11.56 16.06 6.47
C PRO A 260 11.04 16.77 5.20
N ALA A 261 11.91 17.16 4.28
CA ALA A 261 11.51 17.83 3.04
C ALA A 261 10.76 16.88 2.08
N GLU A 262 11.21 15.62 1.99
CA GLU A 262 10.53 14.58 1.22
C GLU A 262 9.14 14.27 1.80
N LYS A 263 9.00 14.28 3.15
CA LYS A 263 7.71 14.10 3.83
C LYS A 263 6.74 15.22 3.47
N GLU A 264 7.16 16.49 3.52
CA GLU A 264 6.32 17.63 3.13
C GLU A 264 5.87 17.50 1.67
N SER A 265 6.80 17.19 0.77
CA SER A 265 6.50 16.99 -0.65
C SER A 265 5.54 15.80 -0.90
N LEU A 266 5.62 14.75 -0.08
CA LEU A 266 4.68 13.64 -0.13
C LEU A 266 3.29 14.06 0.39
N MET A 267 3.24 14.85 1.47
CA MET A 267 1.99 15.38 2.00
C MET A 267 1.26 16.22 0.96
N ASP A 268 1.99 17.08 0.25
CA ASP A 268 1.42 17.89 -0.85
C ASP A 268 0.89 17.01 -1.98
N LEU A 269 1.62 15.97 -2.36
CA LEU A 269 1.15 15.00 -3.36
C LEU A 269 -0.13 14.28 -2.91
N ILE A 270 -0.21 13.84 -1.65
CA ILE A 270 -1.40 13.14 -1.13
C ILE A 270 -2.62 14.08 -1.10
N ARG A 271 -2.43 15.37 -0.72
CA ARG A 271 -3.49 16.38 -0.79
C ARG A 271 -3.95 16.60 -2.24
N HIS A 272 -3.01 16.75 -3.17
CA HIS A 272 -3.30 16.91 -4.60
C HIS A 272 -4.10 15.73 -5.14
N ILE A 273 -3.71 14.49 -4.82
CA ILE A 273 -4.48 13.27 -5.17
C ILE A 273 -5.93 13.36 -4.66
N ARG A 274 -6.15 13.78 -3.40
CA ARG A 274 -7.51 13.95 -2.86
C ARG A 274 -8.27 15.06 -3.59
N ASP A 275 -7.63 16.18 -3.85
CA ASP A 275 -8.24 17.36 -4.47
C ASP A 275 -8.68 17.06 -5.91
N ASP A 276 -8.00 16.15 -6.58
CA ASP A 276 -8.40 15.57 -7.87
C ASP A 276 -9.58 14.58 -7.75
N GLY A 277 -10.07 14.32 -6.54
CA GLY A 277 -11.27 13.52 -6.30
C GLY A 277 -11.03 12.07 -5.94
N TYR A 278 -9.80 11.67 -5.71
CA TYR A 278 -9.53 10.34 -5.18
C TYR A 278 -9.87 10.25 -3.69
N THR A 279 -10.29 9.07 -3.26
CA THR A 279 -10.39 8.74 -1.83
C THR A 279 -9.10 8.06 -1.40
N VAL A 280 -8.53 8.46 -0.27
CA VAL A 280 -7.25 7.93 0.21
C VAL A 280 -7.41 7.32 1.59
N LEU A 281 -6.90 6.11 1.78
CA LEU A 281 -6.64 5.49 3.08
C LEU A 281 -5.14 5.55 3.35
N LEU A 282 -4.74 6.19 4.43
CA LEU A 282 -3.36 6.36 4.83
C LEU A 282 -3.09 5.58 6.12
N ILE A 283 -2.18 4.62 6.09
CA ILE A 283 -1.63 4.02 7.30
C ILE A 283 -0.29 4.67 7.57
N GLU A 284 -0.14 5.29 8.72
CA GLU A 284 1.08 5.95 9.16
C GLU A 284 1.21 5.91 10.67
N HIS A 285 2.44 6.05 11.13
CA HIS A 285 2.77 6.19 12.55
C HIS A 285 3.39 7.55 12.88
N ASP A 286 3.72 8.36 11.86
CA ASP A 286 4.18 9.74 12.03
C ASP A 286 2.96 10.67 12.22
N MET A 287 2.70 11.01 13.50
CA MET A 287 1.54 11.85 13.88
C MET A 287 1.57 13.24 13.24
N ARG A 288 2.76 13.78 12.94
CA ARG A 288 2.88 15.09 12.29
C ARG A 288 2.37 15.02 10.85
N LEU A 289 2.76 13.97 10.13
CA LEU A 289 2.28 13.72 8.77
C LEU A 289 0.77 13.46 8.77
N VAL A 290 0.31 12.54 9.62
CA VAL A 290 -1.13 12.19 9.71
C VAL A 290 -1.96 13.43 9.97
N ARG A 291 -1.62 14.21 11.00
CA ARG A 291 -2.34 15.43 11.38
C ARG A 291 -2.33 16.49 10.28
N GLY A 292 -1.24 16.55 9.50
CA GLY A 292 -1.07 17.53 8.43
C GLY A 292 -1.86 17.22 7.17
N VAL A 293 -2.27 15.95 6.93
CA VAL A 293 -2.81 15.54 5.63
C VAL A 293 -4.18 14.89 5.69
N THR A 294 -4.59 14.32 6.84
CA THR A 294 -5.87 13.60 6.94
C THR A 294 -7.04 14.52 7.27
N ASP A 295 -8.21 14.19 6.73
CA ASP A 295 -9.48 14.84 7.04
C ASP A 295 -10.12 14.21 8.28
N ARG A 296 -9.91 12.90 8.49
CA ARG A 296 -10.42 12.11 9.61
C ARG A 296 -9.42 11.01 9.97
N ILE A 297 -9.42 10.63 11.24
CA ILE A 297 -8.53 9.60 11.77
C ILE A 297 -9.35 8.55 12.51
N VAL A 298 -9.08 7.29 12.23
CA VAL A 298 -9.53 6.14 13.01
C VAL A 298 -8.34 5.56 13.76
N VAL A 299 -8.49 5.36 15.06
CA VAL A 299 -7.46 4.80 15.92
C VAL A 299 -7.81 3.38 16.31
N LEU A 300 -6.90 2.46 16.06
CA LEU A 300 -7.01 1.08 16.53
C LEU A 300 -6.10 0.84 17.71
N GLU A 301 -6.60 0.08 18.70
CA GLU A 301 -5.85 -0.48 19.81
C GLU A 301 -6.34 -1.89 20.10
N PHE A 302 -5.44 -2.85 20.26
CA PHE A 302 -5.74 -4.27 20.50
C PHE A 302 -6.87 -4.83 19.62
N GLY A 303 -6.88 -4.45 18.35
CA GLY A 303 -7.87 -4.89 17.37
C GLY A 303 -9.25 -4.26 17.51
N ARG A 304 -9.40 -3.16 18.22
CA ARG A 304 -10.65 -2.40 18.39
C ARG A 304 -10.48 -0.95 17.98
N VAL A 305 -11.57 -0.31 17.55
CA VAL A 305 -11.58 1.14 17.35
C VAL A 305 -11.75 1.81 18.72
N ILE A 306 -10.81 2.70 19.05
CA ILE A 306 -10.86 3.48 20.29
C ILE A 306 -11.22 4.94 20.08
N ALA A 307 -10.98 5.47 18.85
CA ALA A 307 -11.37 6.83 18.47
C ALA A 307 -11.64 6.89 16.96
N ASP A 308 -12.57 7.77 16.56
CA ASP A 308 -12.90 8.12 15.17
C ASP A 308 -13.34 9.59 15.15
N GLY A 309 -12.57 10.47 14.53
CA GLY A 309 -12.82 11.91 14.54
C GLY A 309 -11.82 12.70 13.72
N THR A 310 -11.92 14.03 13.81
CA THR A 310 -10.95 14.94 13.20
C THR A 310 -9.56 14.78 13.82
N PRO A 311 -8.48 15.18 13.12
CA PRO A 311 -7.13 15.11 13.67
C PRO A 311 -6.98 15.79 15.04
N ASP A 312 -7.64 16.93 15.26
CA ASP A 312 -7.56 17.66 16.53
C ASP A 312 -8.30 16.95 17.65
N GLU A 313 -9.50 16.41 17.39
CA GLU A 313 -10.25 15.61 18.36
C GLU A 313 -9.46 14.37 18.79
N VAL A 314 -8.95 13.61 17.82
CA VAL A 314 -8.24 12.35 18.08
C VAL A 314 -6.92 12.59 18.82
N THR A 315 -6.15 13.63 18.44
CA THR A 315 -4.87 13.91 19.11
C THR A 315 -5.02 14.47 20.53
N SER A 316 -6.20 14.97 20.87
CA SER A 316 -6.53 15.49 22.21
C SER A 316 -7.26 14.46 23.08
N ASP A 317 -7.63 13.30 22.52
CA ASP A 317 -8.35 12.25 23.26
C ASP A 317 -7.41 11.57 24.28
N PRO A 318 -7.75 11.61 25.60
CA PRO A 318 -6.93 10.97 26.63
C PRO A 318 -6.71 9.46 26.38
N LYS A 319 -7.68 8.75 25.82
CA LYS A 319 -7.55 7.32 25.49
C LYS A 319 -6.49 7.09 24.42
N VAL A 320 -6.48 7.94 23.38
CA VAL A 320 -5.48 7.87 22.33
C VAL A 320 -4.09 8.18 22.87
N ILE A 321 -3.98 9.22 23.70
CA ILE A 321 -2.71 9.58 24.35
C ILE A 321 -2.20 8.42 25.20
N ALA A 322 -3.05 7.81 26.02
CA ALA A 322 -2.70 6.67 26.87
C ALA A 322 -2.26 5.45 26.06
N ALA A 323 -2.95 5.14 24.97
CA ALA A 323 -2.62 4.02 24.07
C ALA A 323 -1.19 4.16 23.48
N TYR A 324 -0.77 5.40 23.15
CA TYR A 324 0.59 5.67 22.63
C TYR A 324 1.66 5.74 23.74
N LEU A 325 1.29 6.17 24.96
CA LEU A 325 2.20 6.18 26.11
C LEU A 325 2.30 4.81 26.81
N GLY A 326 1.42 3.87 26.49
CA GLY A 326 1.36 2.54 27.09
C GLY A 326 0.81 2.56 28.53
N VAL A 327 0.02 3.59 28.89
CA VAL A 327 -0.64 3.69 30.19
C VAL A 327 -1.97 2.92 30.12
N PRO A 328 -2.26 1.97 31.04
CA PRO A 328 -3.53 1.25 31.05
C PRO A 328 -4.72 2.17 31.31
N ASP A 329 -5.85 1.94 30.63
CA ASP A 329 -7.13 2.68 30.81
C ASP A 329 -7.61 2.76 32.27
N SER A 330 -7.22 1.81 33.12
CA SER A 330 -7.55 1.77 34.53
C SER A 330 -6.92 2.90 35.37
N GLU A 331 -5.85 3.54 34.89
CA GLU A 331 -5.21 4.66 35.60
C GLU A 331 -5.84 6.01 35.20
N LEU A 332 -6.50 6.12 34.04
CA LEU A 332 -7.16 7.35 33.60
C LEU A 332 -8.48 7.60 34.35
N THR A 333 -9.13 6.55 34.87
CA THR A 333 -10.38 6.67 35.62
C THR A 333 -10.20 6.90 37.13
N ALA A 334 -8.94 6.82 37.62
CA ALA A 334 -8.67 6.97 39.05
C ALA A 334 -8.56 8.43 39.51
N ASP A 335 -8.40 9.40 38.59
CA ASP A 335 -8.17 10.81 38.96
C ASP A 335 -9.45 11.68 39.01
N GLU A 336 -10.60 11.17 38.62
CA GLU A 336 -11.88 11.90 38.71
C GLU A 336 -12.68 11.66 39.98
N GLY A 337 -12.16 10.85 40.92
CA GLY A 337 -12.89 10.43 42.14
C GLY A 337 -12.40 11.05 43.47
N GLY A 338 -11.49 12.02 43.45
CA GLY A 338 -10.91 12.58 44.68
C GLY A 338 -11.45 13.95 45.07
N THR A 339 -12.71 14.06 45.46
CA THR A 339 -13.24 15.26 46.15
C THR A 339 -13.12 15.13 47.68
N GLY A 340 -12.42 16.08 48.24
CA GLY A 340 -12.81 16.69 49.50
C GLY A 340 -11.78 16.61 50.61
N PRO A 341 -11.47 17.79 51.16
CA PRO A 341 -10.54 17.90 52.24
C PRO A 341 -11.26 17.80 53.58
N ASP A 342 -10.79 16.94 54.45
CA ASP A 342 -11.14 17.13 55.85
C ASP A 342 -9.90 17.42 56.68
N ARG A 343 -9.74 18.72 56.95
CA ARG A 343 -8.87 19.26 57.97
C ARG A 343 -9.59 19.17 59.30
N ALA A 344 -9.12 18.34 60.21
CA ALA A 344 -9.45 18.47 61.62
C ALA A 344 -8.13 18.62 62.42
N ALA A 345 -8.17 19.70 63.18
CA ALA A 345 -7.06 20.26 64.00
C ALA A 345 -6.68 19.39 65.21
N GLY A 346 -5.37 19.42 65.53
CA GLY A 346 -4.62 19.46 66.76
C GLY A 346 -4.97 18.50 67.90
N PRO A 347 -4.20 18.34 68.93
CA PRO A 347 -3.29 19.40 69.49
C PRO A 347 -1.87 18.92 69.84
N THR A 348 -1.06 19.94 70.07
CA THR A 348 0.24 20.01 70.75
C THR A 348 0.34 19.25 72.08
N THR A 349 1.45 18.58 72.35
CA THR A 349 2.09 18.56 73.68
C THR A 349 3.61 18.36 73.53
N GLU A 350 4.28 19.15 74.32
CA GLU A 350 5.67 19.34 74.57
C GLU A 350 6.40 18.11 75.10
N GLY A 351 7.69 18.12 74.97
CA GLY A 351 8.59 17.76 76.07
C GLY A 351 9.57 16.63 75.81
N GLY A 352 10.85 16.93 75.94
CA GLY A 352 11.77 15.94 76.49
C GLY A 352 13.09 15.80 75.73
N SER A 353 14.03 16.59 76.10
CA SER A 353 15.50 16.54 76.07
C SER A 353 16.11 15.14 76.39
N GLY A 354 17.32 14.92 75.82
CA GLY A 354 18.32 13.95 76.33
C GLY A 354 19.12 13.37 75.22
N ASP A 355 20.11 13.86 74.82
CA ASP A 355 21.55 13.80 75.22
C ASP A 355 22.22 12.44 74.92
N ALA A 356 23.32 12.56 74.19
CA ALA A 356 24.65 11.96 74.29
C ALA A 356 24.90 10.47 73.84
N THR A 357 25.93 10.47 72.95
CA THR A 357 27.11 9.59 72.92
C THR A 357 26.94 8.07 72.61
N ALA A 358 27.47 7.66 71.56
CA ALA A 358 28.73 6.96 71.29
C ALA A 358 28.85 6.63 69.78
#